data_5995bf0c056c552461435f8502540ade
#
_entry.id   5995bf0c056c552461435f8502540ade
#
_cell.length_a   1.000
_cell.length_b   1.000
_cell.length_c   1.000
_cell.angle_alpha   90.00
_cell.angle_beta   90.00
_cell.angle_gamma   90.00
#
_symmetry.space_group_name_H-M   'P 1'
#
loop_
_entity.id
_entity.type
_entity.pdbx_description
1 polymer ?
#
loop_
_entity_poly.entity_id
_entity_poly.type
_entity_poly.pdbx_seq_one_letter_code
_entity_poly.pdbx_strand_id
1 'polypeptide(L)'
;MLLASINRVQATFIVVLIGCVLCSSNIYAAVKKSPIDPKQYSAITLDNQLRVLLVSDPETDKAAASMNVAVGSSANPKDRAGLAHFLEHMLFLGTEKYPEADEYQNYIRSHGGGHNAYTSQENTNYFFDVTSDSLEPALDRFAQFFIAPLFNEKYVDRERHAVHSEYKAKIKDDYRRSYAAIKQVMNQENSYNHFAVGNLETLHNDEKRPIRNELIDFYNQYYSANVMTLVVLGKEPIEQLDALVRSKFSSVKNRNAAEFSTDAPLFDKSKLPLQVNIQTVKDIHSLTLTFPTPENRSHWKAKPIYYISSLLGYEGKGSLLSYLKEKGWATGLSASQGHDLPTESSIMINIQLTEQ
;
A
#
# COMPACT_ATOMS: atom_id res chain seq x y z
N MET A 1 76.85 -16.03 4.73
CA MET A 1 75.83 -16.44 5.71
C MET A 1 74.83 -15.36 5.80
N LEU A 2 74.14 -15.03 4.67
CA LEU A 2 73.14 -13.94 4.60
C LEU A 2 72.23 -14.13 3.36
N LEU A 3 71.60 -15.31 3.20
CA LEU A 3 70.67 -15.58 2.10
C LEU A 3 69.57 -16.63 2.43
N ALA A 4 69.32 -16.86 3.74
CA ALA A 4 68.33 -17.86 4.14
C ALA A 4 67.15 -17.31 4.96
N SER A 5 66.97 -15.98 5.13
CA SER A 5 65.93 -15.38 5.98
C SER A 5 64.79 -14.61 5.28
N ILE A 6 64.82 -14.56 3.93
CA ILE A 6 63.79 -13.74 3.18
C ILE A 6 62.62 -14.59 2.72
N ASN A 7 62.71 -15.92 2.67
CA ASN A 7 61.62 -16.77 2.12
C ASN A 7 60.55 -17.24 3.13
N ARG A 8 60.68 -16.94 4.42
CA ARG A 8 59.65 -17.32 5.41
C ARG A 8 58.61 -16.25 5.73
N VAL A 9 58.91 -14.98 5.46
CA VAL A 9 57.98 -13.87 5.75
C VAL A 9 56.96 -13.71 4.61
N GLN A 10 57.31 -14.02 3.37
CA GLN A 10 56.36 -13.94 2.24
C GLN A 10 55.34 -15.06 2.17
N ALA A 11 55.63 -16.25 2.71
CA ALA A 11 54.67 -17.36 2.73
C ALA A 11 53.60 -17.18 3.79
N THR A 12 53.87 -16.45 4.86
CA THR A 12 52.85 -16.23 5.94
C THR A 12 51.86 -15.12 5.59
N PHE A 13 52.23 -14.16 4.75
CA PHE A 13 51.32 -13.10 4.28
C PHE A 13 50.31 -13.57 3.21
N ILE A 14 50.62 -14.60 2.43
CA ILE A 14 49.72 -15.13 1.39
C ILE A 14 48.64 -16.03 2.00
N VAL A 15 48.90 -16.71 3.11
CA VAL A 15 47.94 -17.56 3.78
C VAL A 15 46.92 -16.77 4.59
N VAL A 16 47.25 -15.55 5.06
CA VAL A 16 46.29 -14.66 5.77
C VAL A 16 45.38 -13.91 4.82
N LEU A 17 45.77 -13.69 3.55
CA LEU A 17 44.92 -13.01 2.54
C LEU A 17 43.90 -13.94 1.88
N ILE A 18 44.09 -15.26 1.92
CA ILE A 18 43.14 -16.24 1.34
C ILE A 18 42.01 -16.65 2.34
N GLY A 19 42.23 -16.34 3.64
CA GLY A 19 41.25 -16.63 4.69
C GLY A 19 40.08 -15.64 4.84
N CYS A 20 40.12 -14.47 4.14
CA CYS A 20 39.11 -13.41 4.28
C CYS A 20 38.11 -13.30 3.12
N VAL A 21 38.07 -14.24 2.21
CA VAL A 21 37.23 -14.17 1.00
C VAL A 21 36.26 -15.37 0.92
N LEU A 22 35.56 -15.72 1.95
CA LEU A 22 34.37 -16.60 1.83
C LEU A 22 33.56 -16.61 3.13
N CYS A 23 33.02 -15.47 3.52
CA CYS A 23 31.83 -15.41 4.34
C CYS A 23 31.06 -14.16 3.92
N SER A 24 30.52 -14.17 2.71
CA SER A 24 29.32 -13.41 2.41
C SER A 24 28.16 -14.11 3.13
N SER A 25 28.18 -14.06 4.46
CA SER A 25 26.97 -14.37 5.22
C SER A 25 25.96 -13.29 4.80
N ASN A 26 24.95 -13.72 4.07
CA ASN A 26 23.74 -12.92 3.92
C ASN A 26 23.27 -12.55 5.33
N ILE A 27 23.55 -11.32 5.74
CA ILE A 27 23.07 -10.80 7.02
C ILE A 27 21.58 -10.55 6.79
N TYR A 28 20.77 -11.59 7.03
CA TYR A 28 19.33 -11.44 7.09
C TYR A 28 19.02 -10.53 8.29
N ALA A 29 18.34 -9.43 8.05
CA ALA A 29 17.88 -8.58 9.14
C ALA A 29 16.92 -9.40 10.02
N ALA A 30 17.26 -9.55 11.31
CA ALA A 30 16.44 -10.33 12.24
C ALA A 30 15.06 -9.68 12.41
N VAL A 31 14.03 -10.34 11.94
CA VAL A 31 12.64 -9.92 12.11
C VAL A 31 12.22 -10.20 13.55
N LYS A 32 11.76 -9.15 14.26
CA LYS A 32 11.25 -9.31 15.63
C LYS A 32 9.87 -9.96 15.58
N LYS A 33 9.75 -11.17 16.12
CA LYS A 33 8.49 -11.91 16.21
C LYS A 33 8.16 -12.34 17.64
N SER A 34 6.90 -12.78 17.86
CA SER A 34 6.50 -13.39 19.12
C SER A 34 7.27 -14.69 19.37
N PRO A 35 7.66 -15.01 20.63
CA PRO A 35 8.28 -16.30 20.96
C PRO A 35 7.43 -17.52 20.62
N ILE A 36 6.11 -17.39 20.58
CA ILE A 36 5.16 -18.47 20.25
C ILE A 36 4.81 -18.53 18.76
N ASP A 37 5.36 -17.65 17.94
CA ASP A 37 5.15 -17.68 16.49
C ASP A 37 6.07 -18.74 15.85
N PRO A 38 5.53 -19.85 15.29
CA PRO A 38 6.33 -20.93 14.71
C PRO A 38 6.95 -20.57 13.35
N LYS A 39 6.44 -19.53 12.67
CA LYS A 39 6.86 -19.17 11.32
C LYS A 39 8.30 -18.67 11.28
N GLN A 40 8.96 -18.90 10.15
CA GLN A 40 10.28 -18.31 9.87
C GLN A 40 10.13 -17.08 8.97
N TYR A 41 10.98 -16.09 9.20
CA TYR A 41 10.93 -14.81 8.48
C TYR A 41 12.33 -14.45 7.98
N SER A 42 12.40 -13.91 6.78
CA SER A 42 13.62 -13.33 6.23
C SER A 42 13.30 -12.07 5.46
N ALA A 43 13.97 -10.97 5.82
CA ALA A 43 13.89 -9.71 5.08
C ALA A 43 15.15 -9.60 4.19
N ILE A 44 14.93 -9.49 2.89
CA ILE A 44 16.00 -9.38 1.89
C ILE A 44 15.76 -8.17 0.97
N THR A 45 16.79 -7.75 0.28
CA THR A 45 16.70 -6.79 -0.82
C THR A 45 17.33 -7.42 -2.05
N LEU A 46 16.62 -7.40 -3.17
CA LEU A 46 17.12 -7.90 -4.44
C LEU A 46 18.12 -6.89 -5.06
N ASP A 47 18.89 -7.32 -6.05
CA ASP A 47 19.88 -6.46 -6.74
C ASP A 47 19.21 -5.25 -7.43
N ASN A 48 17.96 -5.40 -7.86
CA ASN A 48 17.14 -4.31 -8.40
C ASN A 48 16.54 -3.39 -7.32
N GLN A 49 16.92 -3.58 -6.04
CA GLN A 49 16.47 -2.84 -4.86
C GLN A 49 15.00 -3.12 -4.43
N LEU A 50 14.35 -4.14 -5.00
CA LEU A 50 13.05 -4.60 -4.47
C LEU A 50 13.24 -5.14 -3.06
N ARG A 51 12.51 -4.58 -2.10
CA ARG A 51 12.47 -5.08 -0.71
C ARG A 51 11.52 -6.26 -0.63
N VAL A 52 11.93 -7.32 0.04
CA VAL A 52 11.13 -8.54 0.15
C VAL A 52 11.11 -9.04 1.59
N LEU A 53 9.93 -9.41 2.06
CA LEU A 53 9.74 -10.18 3.28
C LEU A 53 9.28 -11.59 2.89
N LEU A 54 10.06 -12.59 3.25
CA LEU A 54 9.74 -14.00 3.09
C LEU A 54 9.18 -14.54 4.40
N VAL A 55 8.10 -15.31 4.31
CA VAL A 55 7.45 -15.98 5.45
C VAL A 55 7.29 -17.45 5.12
N SER A 56 8.02 -18.31 5.84
CA SER A 56 7.91 -19.75 5.74
C SER A 56 7.01 -20.28 6.86
N ASP A 57 5.95 -20.95 6.49
CA ASP A 57 5.00 -21.63 7.39
C ASP A 57 4.73 -23.04 6.87
N PRO A 58 5.48 -24.05 7.34
CA PRO A 58 5.34 -25.43 6.84
C PRO A 58 3.96 -26.05 7.04
N GLU A 59 3.14 -25.49 7.94
CA GLU A 59 1.81 -26.01 8.26
C GLU A 59 0.70 -25.30 7.48
N THR A 60 1.03 -24.32 6.63
CA THR A 60 0.01 -23.57 5.89
C THR A 60 -0.57 -24.36 4.72
N ASP A 61 -1.89 -24.37 4.60
CA ASP A 61 -2.62 -24.89 3.44
C ASP A 61 -2.69 -23.87 2.28
N LYS A 62 -2.40 -22.62 2.57
CA LYS A 62 -2.46 -21.50 1.63
C LYS A 62 -1.10 -20.83 1.49
N ALA A 63 -0.78 -20.47 0.26
CA ALA A 63 0.31 -19.56 -0.04
C ALA A 63 -0.25 -18.21 -0.51
N ALA A 64 0.49 -17.12 -0.31
CA ALA A 64 0.04 -15.79 -0.65
C ALA A 64 1.21 -14.89 -1.05
N ALA A 65 0.91 -13.88 -1.86
CA ALA A 65 1.84 -12.78 -2.09
C ALA A 65 1.13 -11.43 -2.12
N SER A 66 1.85 -10.40 -1.71
CA SER A 66 1.39 -9.01 -1.74
C SER A 66 2.51 -8.10 -2.21
N MET A 67 2.25 -7.29 -3.24
CA MET A 67 3.15 -6.27 -3.73
C MET A 67 2.58 -4.90 -3.43
N ASN A 68 3.30 -4.12 -2.65
CA ASN A 68 3.01 -2.72 -2.41
C ASN A 68 3.91 -1.83 -3.26
N VAL A 69 3.31 -0.91 -3.99
CA VAL A 69 4.01 0.16 -4.72
C VAL A 69 3.77 1.46 -3.96
N ALA A 70 4.83 2.20 -3.61
CA ALA A 70 4.73 3.46 -2.85
C ALA A 70 4.28 4.62 -3.76
N VAL A 71 3.16 4.43 -4.44
CA VAL A 71 2.44 5.42 -5.23
C VAL A 71 0.95 5.15 -5.14
N GLY A 72 0.17 6.20 -5.01
CA GLY A 72 -1.29 6.11 -4.94
C GLY A 72 -1.97 7.29 -5.62
N SER A 73 -3.21 7.53 -5.25
CA SER A 73 -4.04 8.57 -5.89
C SER A 73 -3.53 10.00 -5.68
N SER A 74 -2.69 10.26 -4.68
CA SER A 74 -2.08 11.58 -4.49
C SER A 74 -1.12 11.97 -5.62
N ALA A 75 -0.58 10.99 -6.35
CA ALA A 75 0.26 11.21 -7.51
C ALA A 75 -0.51 11.47 -8.82
N ASN A 76 -1.84 11.40 -8.80
CA ASN A 76 -2.63 11.68 -9.99
C ASN A 76 -2.36 13.09 -10.52
N PRO A 77 -2.16 13.29 -11.83
CA PRO A 77 -2.22 14.62 -12.43
C PRO A 77 -3.55 15.31 -12.07
N LYS A 78 -3.51 16.64 -11.82
CA LYS A 78 -4.69 17.41 -11.39
C LYS A 78 -5.89 17.25 -12.34
N ASP A 79 -5.63 17.09 -13.62
CA ASP A 79 -6.64 16.92 -14.68
C ASP A 79 -6.93 15.47 -15.04
N ARG A 80 -6.35 14.50 -14.30
CA ARG A 80 -6.51 13.04 -14.49
C ARG A 80 -6.81 12.34 -13.17
N ALA A 81 -7.73 12.87 -12.41
CA ALA A 81 -8.15 12.24 -11.16
C ALA A 81 -8.64 10.80 -11.38
N GLY A 82 -8.06 9.87 -10.61
CA GLY A 82 -8.36 8.43 -10.73
C GLY A 82 -7.40 7.65 -11.63
N LEU A 83 -6.35 8.27 -12.19
CA LEU A 83 -5.41 7.58 -13.09
C LEU A 83 -4.69 6.42 -12.39
N ALA A 84 -4.26 6.57 -11.14
CA ALA A 84 -3.63 5.50 -10.34
C ALA A 84 -4.59 4.31 -10.13
N HIS A 85 -5.86 4.57 -9.83
CA HIS A 85 -6.89 3.55 -9.67
C HIS A 85 -7.20 2.86 -11.00
N PHE A 86 -7.26 3.62 -12.09
CA PHE A 86 -7.44 3.05 -13.42
C PHE A 86 -6.24 2.19 -13.85
N LEU A 87 -5.02 2.58 -13.50
CA LEU A 87 -3.83 1.76 -13.70
C LEU A 87 -3.92 0.44 -12.94
N GLU A 88 -4.42 0.47 -11.69
CA GLU A 88 -4.65 -0.73 -10.90
C GLU A 88 -5.51 -1.75 -11.66
N HIS A 89 -6.65 -1.33 -12.23
CA HIS A 89 -7.52 -2.18 -13.05
C HIS A 89 -6.79 -2.76 -14.27
N MET A 90 -6.04 -1.91 -14.98
CA MET A 90 -5.42 -2.29 -16.25
C MET A 90 -4.30 -3.33 -16.11
N LEU A 91 -3.65 -3.43 -14.94
CA LEU A 91 -2.59 -4.43 -14.72
C LEU A 91 -3.10 -5.87 -14.70
N PHE A 92 -4.38 -6.10 -14.41
CA PHE A 92 -4.99 -7.43 -14.44
C PHE A 92 -5.29 -7.94 -15.86
N LEU A 93 -5.14 -7.10 -16.90
CA LEU A 93 -5.70 -7.35 -18.24
C LEU A 93 -4.67 -7.83 -19.26
N GLY A 94 -3.76 -8.67 -18.80
CA GLY A 94 -2.78 -9.34 -19.66
C GLY A 94 -1.39 -8.72 -19.59
N THR A 95 -0.42 -9.58 -19.77
CA THR A 95 1.01 -9.30 -19.78
C THR A 95 1.64 -9.92 -21.02
N GLU A 96 2.88 -9.56 -21.36
CA GLU A 96 3.55 -10.17 -22.53
C GLU A 96 3.62 -11.69 -22.45
N LYS A 97 3.88 -12.24 -21.26
CA LYS A 97 3.96 -13.70 -21.04
C LYS A 97 2.60 -14.38 -20.97
N TYR A 98 1.60 -13.69 -20.46
CA TYR A 98 0.23 -14.17 -20.29
C TYR A 98 -0.75 -13.15 -20.89
N PRO A 99 -0.94 -13.16 -22.23
CA PRO A 99 -1.62 -12.06 -22.93
C PRO A 99 -3.15 -12.04 -22.76
N GLU A 100 -3.75 -13.16 -22.36
CA GLU A 100 -5.20 -13.23 -22.19
C GLU A 100 -5.63 -12.51 -20.89
N ALA A 101 -6.64 -11.63 -21.01
CA ALA A 101 -7.06 -10.77 -19.89
C ALA A 101 -7.56 -11.55 -18.66
N ASP A 102 -8.18 -12.71 -18.86
CA ASP A 102 -8.78 -13.49 -17.77
C ASP A 102 -7.84 -14.59 -17.24
N GLU A 103 -6.66 -14.74 -17.81
CA GLU A 103 -5.75 -15.85 -17.51
C GLU A 103 -5.28 -15.86 -16.04
N TYR A 104 -4.84 -14.72 -15.54
CA TYR A 104 -4.42 -14.59 -14.15
C TYR A 104 -5.56 -14.93 -13.18
N GLN A 105 -6.73 -14.34 -13.39
CA GLN A 105 -7.90 -14.55 -12.53
C GLN A 105 -8.37 -16.01 -12.56
N ASN A 106 -8.38 -16.62 -13.74
CA ASN A 106 -8.76 -18.01 -13.91
C ASN A 106 -7.77 -18.94 -13.24
N TYR A 107 -6.46 -18.66 -13.34
CA TYR A 107 -5.44 -19.42 -12.63
C TYR A 107 -5.66 -19.38 -11.12
N ILE A 108 -5.75 -18.20 -10.53
CA ILE A 108 -5.94 -18.02 -9.09
C ILE A 108 -7.20 -18.76 -8.60
N ARG A 109 -8.33 -18.57 -9.27
CA ARG A 109 -9.61 -19.19 -8.88
C ARG A 109 -9.59 -20.71 -9.02
N SER A 110 -9.02 -21.25 -10.09
CA SER A 110 -8.95 -22.70 -10.32
C SER A 110 -8.03 -23.42 -9.32
N HIS A 111 -7.14 -22.67 -8.65
CA HIS A 111 -6.26 -23.17 -7.60
C HIS A 111 -6.73 -22.76 -6.20
N GLY A 112 -8.04 -22.61 -6.02
CA GLY A 112 -8.68 -22.41 -4.73
C GLY A 112 -8.35 -21.06 -4.07
N GLY A 113 -7.94 -20.05 -4.85
CA GLY A 113 -7.49 -18.78 -4.37
C GLY A 113 -8.43 -17.61 -4.67
N GLY A 114 -8.03 -16.46 -4.16
CA GLY A 114 -8.60 -15.16 -4.44
C GLY A 114 -7.51 -14.13 -4.74
N HIS A 115 -7.89 -13.04 -5.38
CA HIS A 115 -7.00 -11.91 -5.62
C HIS A 115 -7.78 -10.61 -5.50
N ASN A 116 -7.08 -9.55 -5.18
CA ASN A 116 -7.62 -8.20 -5.20
C ASN A 116 -6.48 -7.17 -5.29
N ALA A 117 -6.86 -5.91 -5.41
CA ALA A 117 -5.97 -4.78 -5.27
C ALA A 117 -6.70 -3.61 -4.61
N TYR A 118 -5.98 -2.59 -4.21
CA TYR A 118 -6.54 -1.32 -3.80
C TYR A 118 -5.55 -0.19 -4.05
N THR A 119 -6.08 0.97 -4.41
CA THR A 119 -5.34 2.24 -4.50
C THR A 119 -5.75 3.15 -3.35
N SER A 120 -4.79 3.38 -2.44
CA SER A 120 -4.91 4.39 -1.38
C SER A 120 -4.33 5.73 -1.84
N GLN A 121 -4.14 6.66 -0.92
CA GLN A 121 -3.54 7.96 -1.23
C GLN A 121 -2.07 7.85 -1.62
N GLU A 122 -1.30 7.02 -0.92
CA GLU A 122 0.16 6.92 -1.06
C GLU A 122 0.63 5.57 -1.60
N ASN A 123 -0.25 4.58 -1.67
CA ASN A 123 0.11 3.22 -2.03
C ASN A 123 -0.91 2.59 -2.97
N THR A 124 -0.43 1.78 -3.91
CA THR A 124 -1.24 0.80 -4.64
C THR A 124 -0.74 -0.60 -4.28
N ASN A 125 -1.64 -1.44 -3.83
CA ASN A 125 -1.30 -2.79 -3.37
C ASN A 125 -2.06 -3.83 -4.18
N TYR A 126 -1.36 -4.88 -4.59
CA TYR A 126 -1.88 -6.05 -5.32
C TYR A 126 -1.60 -7.28 -4.48
N PHE A 127 -2.56 -8.20 -4.37
CA PHE A 127 -2.35 -9.41 -3.59
C PHE A 127 -3.19 -10.57 -4.08
N PHE A 128 -2.72 -11.77 -3.79
CA PHE A 128 -3.45 -13.01 -4.03
C PHE A 128 -3.14 -14.04 -2.95
N ASP A 129 -4.01 -15.04 -2.85
CA ASP A 129 -3.75 -16.31 -2.20
C ASP A 129 -4.09 -17.46 -3.15
N VAL A 130 -3.48 -18.62 -2.93
CA VAL A 130 -3.73 -19.89 -3.64
C VAL A 130 -3.49 -21.07 -2.70
N THR A 131 -3.83 -22.28 -3.13
CA THR A 131 -3.33 -23.50 -2.45
C THR A 131 -1.80 -23.51 -2.43
N SER A 132 -1.19 -24.01 -1.36
CA SER A 132 0.26 -23.94 -1.15
C SER A 132 1.08 -24.53 -2.29
N ASP A 133 0.59 -25.60 -2.96
CA ASP A 133 1.29 -26.24 -4.08
C ASP A 133 1.26 -25.42 -5.39
N SER A 134 0.51 -24.34 -5.43
CA SER A 134 0.32 -23.52 -6.64
C SER A 134 1.06 -22.18 -6.59
N LEU A 135 1.93 -21.96 -5.58
CA LEU A 135 2.60 -20.70 -5.33
C LEU A 135 3.48 -20.26 -6.52
N GLU A 136 4.38 -21.13 -7.00
CA GLU A 136 5.35 -20.76 -8.04
C GLU A 136 4.69 -20.27 -9.33
N PRO A 137 3.73 -21.00 -9.94
CA PRO A 137 3.07 -20.51 -11.16
C PRO A 137 2.20 -19.27 -10.92
N ALA A 138 1.67 -19.07 -9.71
CA ALA A 138 0.94 -17.86 -9.34
C ALA A 138 1.89 -16.64 -9.24
N LEU A 139 3.05 -16.81 -8.59
CA LEU A 139 4.09 -15.78 -8.51
C LEU A 139 4.64 -15.40 -9.89
N ASP A 140 4.79 -16.37 -10.79
CA ASP A 140 5.27 -16.11 -12.14
C ASP A 140 4.31 -15.19 -12.91
N ARG A 141 3.00 -15.42 -12.81
CA ARG A 141 1.96 -14.55 -13.38
C ARG A 141 1.92 -13.18 -12.72
N PHE A 142 1.95 -13.16 -11.42
CA PHE A 142 1.89 -11.94 -10.62
C PHE A 142 3.09 -11.01 -10.87
N ALA A 143 4.29 -11.58 -11.00
CA ALA A 143 5.50 -10.80 -11.30
C ALA A 143 5.39 -10.05 -12.64
N GLN A 144 4.67 -10.62 -13.62
CA GLN A 144 4.54 -10.00 -14.94
C GLN A 144 3.79 -8.66 -14.92
N PHE A 145 2.94 -8.39 -13.94
CA PHE A 145 2.30 -7.08 -13.74
C PHE A 145 3.35 -5.95 -13.60
N PHE A 146 4.49 -6.28 -13.01
CA PHE A 146 5.56 -5.33 -12.70
C PHE A 146 6.75 -5.42 -13.68
N ILE A 147 6.72 -6.39 -14.61
CA ILE A 147 7.76 -6.61 -15.61
C ILE A 147 7.33 -6.11 -16.98
N ALA A 148 6.20 -6.60 -17.49
CA ALA A 148 5.76 -6.38 -18.86
C ALA A 148 4.23 -6.41 -19.03
N PRO A 149 3.49 -5.47 -18.38
CA PRO A 149 2.05 -5.33 -18.60
C PRO A 149 1.77 -4.82 -20.02
N LEU A 150 0.73 -5.34 -20.67
CA LEU A 150 0.39 -4.97 -22.05
C LEU A 150 -0.35 -3.64 -22.19
N PHE A 151 -1.11 -3.24 -21.16
CA PHE A 151 -2.03 -2.09 -21.27
C PHE A 151 -2.84 -2.15 -22.58
N ASN A 152 -3.46 -3.29 -22.83
CA ASN A 152 -4.09 -3.59 -24.11
C ASN A 152 -5.21 -2.59 -24.42
N GLU A 153 -5.07 -1.87 -25.54
CA GLU A 153 -5.96 -0.79 -25.93
C GLU A 153 -7.42 -1.23 -26.07
N LYS A 154 -7.66 -2.47 -26.50
CA LYS A 154 -9.03 -3.03 -26.64
C LYS A 154 -9.82 -3.06 -25.33
N TYR A 155 -9.14 -3.01 -24.16
CA TYR A 155 -9.80 -3.04 -22.85
C TYR A 155 -9.90 -1.66 -22.19
N VAL A 156 -9.21 -0.64 -22.69
CA VAL A 156 -9.16 0.70 -22.11
C VAL A 156 -10.56 1.26 -21.85
N ASP A 157 -11.42 1.28 -22.85
CA ASP A 157 -12.76 1.84 -22.70
C ASP A 157 -13.66 0.99 -21.80
N ARG A 158 -13.55 -0.33 -21.87
CA ARG A 158 -14.26 -1.23 -20.97
C ARG A 158 -13.94 -0.93 -19.51
N GLU A 159 -12.65 -0.80 -19.16
CA GLU A 159 -12.23 -0.55 -17.79
C GLU A 159 -12.52 0.88 -17.32
N ARG A 160 -12.47 1.87 -18.20
CA ARG A 160 -12.96 3.23 -17.86
C ARG A 160 -14.43 3.20 -17.45
N HIS A 161 -15.25 2.40 -18.14
CA HIS A 161 -16.66 2.21 -17.77
C HIS A 161 -16.82 1.39 -16.48
N ALA A 162 -15.92 0.45 -16.17
CA ALA A 162 -15.93 -0.28 -14.91
C ALA A 162 -15.65 0.68 -13.74
N VAL A 163 -14.58 1.49 -13.80
CA VAL A 163 -14.27 2.52 -12.80
C VAL A 163 -15.43 3.51 -12.63
N HIS A 164 -16.06 3.94 -13.73
CA HIS A 164 -17.22 4.83 -13.66
C HIS A 164 -18.43 4.16 -12.98
N SER A 165 -18.64 2.88 -13.22
CA SER A 165 -19.73 2.11 -12.59
C SER A 165 -19.50 1.96 -11.08
N GLU A 166 -18.27 1.74 -10.65
CA GLU A 166 -17.89 1.73 -9.23
C GLU A 166 -18.14 3.08 -8.57
N TYR A 167 -17.74 4.17 -9.22
CA TYR A 167 -18.04 5.53 -8.75
C TYR A 167 -19.55 5.73 -8.60
N LYS A 168 -20.35 5.36 -9.62
CA LYS A 168 -21.82 5.49 -9.58
C LYS A 168 -22.46 4.64 -8.49
N ALA A 169 -21.97 3.44 -8.25
CA ALA A 169 -22.47 2.56 -7.19
C ALA A 169 -22.28 3.15 -5.78
N LYS A 170 -21.31 4.03 -5.60
CA LYS A 170 -20.95 4.63 -4.30
C LYS A 170 -21.40 6.08 -4.13
N ILE A 171 -21.99 6.71 -5.14
CA ILE A 171 -22.34 8.14 -5.11
C ILE A 171 -23.38 8.50 -4.04
N LYS A 172 -24.22 7.54 -3.62
CA LYS A 172 -25.24 7.72 -2.57
C LYS A 172 -24.78 7.21 -1.20
N ASP A 173 -23.57 6.69 -1.07
CA ASP A 173 -23.03 6.25 0.20
C ASP A 173 -22.67 7.44 1.09
N ASP A 174 -23.25 7.52 2.27
CA ASP A 174 -23.11 8.68 3.16
C ASP A 174 -21.69 8.90 3.66
N TYR A 175 -20.92 7.82 3.88
CA TYR A 175 -19.51 7.94 4.24
C TYR A 175 -18.70 8.59 3.10
N ARG A 176 -18.89 8.11 1.86
CA ARG A 176 -18.21 8.67 0.68
C ARG A 176 -18.59 10.11 0.40
N ARG A 177 -19.86 10.45 0.59
CA ARG A 177 -20.38 11.82 0.44
C ARG A 177 -19.77 12.75 1.48
N SER A 178 -19.76 12.35 2.73
CA SER A 178 -19.17 13.12 3.83
C SER A 178 -17.67 13.31 3.61
N TYR A 179 -16.97 12.27 3.21
CA TYR A 179 -15.55 12.32 2.90
C TYR A 179 -15.26 13.29 1.74
N ALA A 180 -16.05 13.26 0.67
CA ALA A 180 -15.92 14.17 -0.46
C ALA A 180 -16.19 15.63 -0.06
N ALA A 181 -17.24 15.90 0.75
CA ALA A 181 -17.55 17.23 1.22
C ALA A 181 -16.44 17.82 2.11
N ILE A 182 -15.89 17.01 3.02
CA ILE A 182 -14.76 17.43 3.87
C ILE A 182 -13.53 17.76 3.02
N LYS A 183 -13.17 16.93 2.04
CA LYS A 183 -12.05 17.18 1.15
C LYS A 183 -12.14 18.53 0.41
N GLN A 184 -13.34 18.95 0.01
CA GLN A 184 -13.52 20.22 -0.70
C GLN A 184 -13.22 21.46 0.15
N VAL A 185 -13.37 21.39 1.46
CA VAL A 185 -13.11 22.51 2.37
C VAL A 185 -11.71 22.50 2.99
N MET A 186 -10.98 21.41 2.79
CA MET A 186 -9.59 21.28 3.20
C MET A 186 -8.65 21.99 2.22
N ASN A 187 -7.36 22.04 2.54
CA ASN A 187 -6.36 22.70 1.69
C ASN A 187 -6.22 22.00 0.33
N GLN A 188 -6.61 22.67 -0.75
CA GLN A 188 -6.59 22.11 -2.11
C GLN A 188 -5.17 22.02 -2.72
N GLU A 189 -4.17 22.63 -2.10
CA GLU A 189 -2.76 22.46 -2.51
C GLU A 189 -2.24 21.07 -2.14
N ASN A 190 -2.85 20.42 -1.14
CA ASN A 190 -2.52 19.03 -0.78
C ASN A 190 -3.29 18.06 -1.67
N SER A 191 -2.57 17.26 -2.45
CA SER A 191 -3.15 16.28 -3.40
C SER A 191 -4.00 15.20 -2.72
N TYR A 192 -3.82 14.96 -1.41
CA TYR A 192 -4.68 14.09 -0.63
C TYR A 192 -6.16 14.51 -0.68
N ASN A 193 -6.44 15.80 -0.82
CA ASN A 193 -7.80 16.34 -0.88
C ASN A 193 -8.44 16.25 -2.27
N HIS A 194 -7.70 15.81 -3.29
CA HIS A 194 -8.24 15.65 -4.62
C HIS A 194 -9.15 14.43 -4.76
N PHE A 195 -10.01 14.45 -5.78
CA PHE A 195 -10.83 13.29 -6.15
C PHE A 195 -9.93 12.14 -6.62
N ALA A 196 -10.17 10.93 -6.12
CA ALA A 196 -9.24 9.81 -6.25
C ALA A 196 -9.77 8.62 -7.05
N VAL A 197 -11.10 8.43 -7.09
CA VAL A 197 -11.71 7.23 -7.68
C VAL A 197 -11.62 7.23 -9.19
N GLY A 198 -11.86 8.37 -9.82
CA GLY A 198 -12.00 8.47 -11.26
C GLY A 198 -13.45 8.26 -11.74
N ASN A 199 -13.74 8.81 -12.91
CA ASN A 199 -14.99 8.62 -13.65
C ASN A 199 -14.74 8.89 -15.14
N LEU A 200 -15.76 8.76 -16.02
CA LEU A 200 -15.59 8.99 -17.46
C LEU A 200 -15.20 10.43 -17.82
N GLU A 201 -15.50 11.39 -16.96
CA GLU A 201 -15.15 12.79 -17.16
C GLU A 201 -13.66 13.03 -16.86
N THR A 202 -13.17 12.57 -15.70
CA THR A 202 -11.76 12.73 -15.31
C THR A 202 -10.81 11.79 -16.05
N LEU A 203 -11.31 10.61 -16.47
CA LEU A 203 -10.59 9.61 -17.25
C LEU A 203 -11.01 9.66 -18.73
N HIS A 204 -11.27 10.87 -19.27
CA HIS A 204 -11.62 10.99 -20.68
C HIS A 204 -10.51 10.46 -21.61
N ASN A 205 -10.91 9.91 -22.76
CA ASN A 205 -10.02 9.36 -23.76
C ASN A 205 -10.29 10.08 -25.08
N ASP A 206 -9.34 10.82 -25.60
CA ASP A 206 -9.44 11.52 -26.86
C ASP A 206 -8.20 11.29 -27.72
N GLU A 207 -8.32 11.57 -29.02
CA GLU A 207 -7.26 11.33 -30.01
C GLU A 207 -5.98 12.15 -29.74
N LYS A 208 -6.09 13.32 -29.13
CA LYS A 208 -4.95 14.21 -28.83
C LYS A 208 -4.22 13.79 -27.57
N ARG A 209 -4.94 13.16 -26.65
CA ARG A 209 -4.44 12.71 -25.35
C ARG A 209 -4.98 11.32 -25.01
N PRO A 210 -4.54 10.25 -25.69
CA PRO A 210 -5.00 8.91 -25.38
C PRO A 210 -4.62 8.52 -23.95
N ILE A 211 -5.61 8.18 -23.15
CA ILE A 211 -5.41 7.87 -21.72
C ILE A 211 -4.48 6.67 -21.51
N ARG A 212 -4.42 5.75 -22.45
CA ARG A 212 -3.47 4.63 -22.42
C ARG A 212 -2.01 5.09 -22.35
N ASN A 213 -1.66 6.15 -23.11
CA ASN A 213 -0.31 6.68 -23.09
C ASN A 213 0.01 7.29 -21.71
N GLU A 214 -0.93 8.00 -21.13
CA GLU A 214 -0.77 8.56 -19.79
C GLU A 214 -0.66 7.46 -18.69
N LEU A 215 -1.36 6.34 -18.86
CA LEU A 215 -1.18 5.17 -17.99
C LEU A 215 0.23 4.60 -18.09
N ILE A 216 0.74 4.45 -19.31
CA ILE A 216 2.11 3.95 -19.55
C ILE A 216 3.14 4.91 -18.97
N ASP A 217 2.94 6.22 -19.13
CA ASP A 217 3.82 7.24 -18.57
C ASP A 217 3.80 7.20 -17.03
N PHE A 218 2.61 7.11 -16.42
CA PHE A 218 2.44 6.98 -14.99
C PHE A 218 3.11 5.70 -14.44
N TYR A 219 2.89 4.56 -15.11
CA TYR A 219 3.56 3.30 -14.77
C TYR A 219 5.08 3.43 -14.86
N ASN A 220 5.61 3.99 -15.93
CA ASN A 220 7.05 4.14 -16.12
C ASN A 220 7.67 5.12 -15.12
N GLN A 221 6.93 6.10 -14.66
CA GLN A 221 7.38 7.10 -13.67
C GLN A 221 7.44 6.52 -12.26
N TYR A 222 6.44 5.75 -11.86
CA TYR A 222 6.25 5.39 -10.44
C TYR A 222 6.42 3.90 -10.13
N TYR A 223 6.23 2.99 -11.10
CA TYR A 223 6.36 1.55 -10.87
C TYR A 223 7.83 1.13 -11.05
N SER A 224 8.57 1.19 -9.95
CA SER A 224 10.01 0.95 -9.91
C SER A 224 10.36 0.07 -8.71
N ALA A 225 11.24 -0.90 -8.92
CA ALA A 225 11.60 -1.88 -7.89
C ALA A 225 12.06 -1.24 -6.58
N ASN A 226 12.77 -0.11 -6.62
CA ASN A 226 13.29 0.58 -5.42
C ASN A 226 12.20 1.19 -4.52
N VAL A 227 10.99 1.42 -5.04
CA VAL A 227 9.84 1.92 -4.27
C VAL A 227 8.76 0.85 -4.08
N MET A 228 9.11 -0.41 -4.29
CA MET A 228 8.23 -1.56 -4.11
C MET A 228 8.64 -2.40 -2.91
N THR A 229 7.64 -3.06 -2.30
CA THR A 229 7.85 -4.04 -1.23
C THR A 229 6.96 -5.25 -1.49
N LEU A 230 7.59 -6.42 -1.58
CA LEU A 230 6.95 -7.71 -1.79
C LEU A 230 6.92 -8.51 -0.49
N VAL A 231 5.79 -9.12 -0.17
CA VAL A 231 5.69 -10.15 0.88
C VAL A 231 5.28 -11.45 0.22
N VAL A 232 5.96 -12.54 0.54
CA VAL A 232 5.62 -13.89 0.07
C VAL A 232 5.51 -14.83 1.26
N LEU A 233 4.38 -15.50 1.37
CA LEU A 233 4.12 -16.56 2.35
C LEU A 233 3.94 -17.90 1.61
N GLY A 234 4.66 -18.92 2.04
CA GLY A 234 4.57 -20.27 1.51
C GLY A 234 4.95 -21.32 2.56
N LYS A 235 4.76 -22.58 2.22
CA LYS A 235 5.20 -23.71 3.06
C LYS A 235 6.68 -24.06 2.88
N GLU A 236 7.29 -23.56 1.81
CA GLU A 236 8.68 -23.83 1.44
C GLU A 236 9.65 -23.21 2.47
N PRO A 237 10.82 -23.84 2.70
CA PRO A 237 11.88 -23.22 3.48
C PRO A 237 12.30 -21.85 2.91
N ILE A 238 12.83 -20.97 3.77
CA ILE A 238 13.23 -19.60 3.40
C ILE A 238 14.16 -19.58 2.17
N GLU A 239 15.11 -20.51 2.08
CA GLU A 239 16.07 -20.59 0.98
C GLU A 239 15.40 -20.89 -0.37
N GLN A 240 14.34 -21.70 -0.36
CA GLN A 240 13.55 -21.99 -1.56
C GLN A 240 12.68 -20.80 -1.94
N LEU A 241 12.04 -20.13 -0.98
CA LEU A 241 11.28 -18.90 -1.23
C LEU A 241 12.19 -17.79 -1.76
N ASP A 242 13.43 -17.64 -1.23
CA ASP A 242 14.41 -16.67 -1.73
C ASP A 242 14.80 -16.97 -3.18
N ALA A 243 15.15 -18.21 -3.49
CA ALA A 243 15.48 -18.61 -4.86
C ALA A 243 14.32 -18.37 -5.83
N LEU A 244 13.09 -18.69 -5.42
CA LEU A 244 11.87 -18.49 -6.19
C LEU A 244 11.64 -17.00 -6.48
N VAL A 245 11.68 -16.16 -5.44
CA VAL A 245 11.48 -14.70 -5.58
C VAL A 245 12.55 -14.09 -6.48
N ARG A 246 13.82 -14.43 -6.29
CA ARG A 246 14.90 -13.95 -7.17
C ARG A 246 14.66 -14.34 -8.63
N SER A 247 14.24 -15.57 -8.89
CA SER A 247 13.99 -16.04 -10.26
C SER A 247 12.85 -15.30 -10.95
N LYS A 248 11.82 -14.85 -10.20
CA LYS A 248 10.60 -14.22 -10.76
C LYS A 248 10.67 -12.69 -10.78
N PHE A 249 11.30 -12.06 -9.78
CA PHE A 249 11.21 -10.60 -9.57
C PHE A 249 12.49 -9.81 -9.87
N SER A 250 13.64 -10.47 -10.15
CA SER A 250 14.87 -9.76 -10.50
C SER A 250 14.77 -8.94 -11.79
N SER A 251 13.83 -9.28 -12.68
CA SER A 251 13.59 -8.55 -13.93
C SER A 251 12.68 -7.33 -13.76
N VAL A 252 12.11 -7.10 -12.57
CA VAL A 252 11.36 -5.87 -12.29
C VAL A 252 12.32 -4.68 -12.39
N LYS A 253 12.00 -3.72 -13.25
CA LYS A 253 12.90 -2.60 -13.55
C LYS A 253 13.03 -1.67 -12.35
N ASN A 254 14.27 -1.37 -11.98
CA ASN A 254 14.60 -0.22 -11.14
C ASN A 254 14.80 1.01 -12.02
N ARG A 255 13.94 1.99 -11.89
CA ARG A 255 13.98 3.26 -12.61
C ARG A 255 14.48 4.40 -11.72
N ASN A 256 14.92 4.09 -10.49
CA ASN A 256 15.27 5.07 -9.45
C ASN A 256 14.16 6.09 -9.19
N ALA A 257 12.92 5.60 -9.17
CA ALA A 257 11.78 6.44 -8.88
C ALA A 257 11.88 7.01 -7.45
N ALA A 258 11.51 8.28 -7.29
CA ALA A 258 11.30 8.87 -5.98
C ALA A 258 9.91 8.46 -5.45
N GLU A 259 9.80 8.25 -4.14
CA GLU A 259 8.49 8.14 -3.50
C GLU A 259 7.74 9.46 -3.68
N PHE A 260 6.44 9.36 -4.00
CA PHE A 260 5.62 10.56 -4.10
C PHE A 260 5.45 11.19 -2.71
N SER A 261 5.67 12.50 -2.61
CA SER A 261 5.43 13.27 -1.39
C SER A 261 4.78 14.61 -1.72
N THR A 262 4.09 15.18 -0.73
CA THR A 262 3.57 16.53 -0.78
C THR A 262 3.94 17.25 0.50
N ASP A 263 4.46 18.47 0.39
CA ASP A 263 4.83 19.32 1.53
C ASP A 263 3.68 20.24 1.95
N ALA A 264 2.62 20.33 1.16
CA ALA A 264 1.46 21.15 1.48
C ALA A 264 0.72 20.58 2.71
N PRO A 265 0.37 21.41 3.72
CA PRO A 265 -0.39 20.94 4.86
C PRO A 265 -1.79 20.48 4.44
N LEU A 266 -2.31 19.43 5.10
CA LEU A 266 -3.65 18.91 4.85
C LEU A 266 -4.73 19.90 5.27
N PHE A 267 -4.52 20.57 6.43
CA PHE A 267 -5.42 21.55 6.99
C PHE A 267 -4.86 22.98 6.81
N ASP A 268 -5.70 23.88 6.31
CA ASP A 268 -5.41 25.30 6.35
C ASP A 268 -5.73 25.84 7.76
N LYS A 269 -4.70 25.98 8.60
CA LYS A 269 -4.84 26.40 9.99
C LYS A 269 -5.46 27.79 10.15
N SER A 270 -5.39 28.65 9.11
CA SER A 270 -5.99 29.99 9.12
C SER A 270 -7.52 29.95 9.03
N LYS A 271 -8.07 28.84 8.58
CA LYS A 271 -9.52 28.62 8.43
C LYS A 271 -10.14 27.82 9.58
N LEU A 272 -9.35 27.43 10.57
CA LEU A 272 -9.85 26.68 11.72
C LEU A 272 -10.31 27.62 12.86
N PRO A 273 -11.34 27.27 13.65
CA PRO A 273 -12.18 26.08 13.50
C PRO A 273 -13.15 26.17 12.30
N LEU A 274 -13.38 25.05 11.62
CA LEU A 274 -14.29 24.93 10.50
C LEU A 274 -15.43 23.97 10.86
N GLN A 275 -16.68 24.40 10.62
CA GLN A 275 -17.86 23.57 10.75
C GLN A 275 -18.44 23.24 9.37
N VAL A 276 -18.66 21.96 9.10
CA VAL A 276 -19.26 21.45 7.87
C VAL A 276 -20.55 20.72 8.21
N ASN A 277 -21.68 21.21 7.71
CA ASN A 277 -22.97 20.56 7.86
C ASN A 277 -23.26 19.73 6.60
N ILE A 278 -23.51 18.44 6.78
CA ILE A 278 -23.68 17.48 5.68
C ILE A 278 -25.06 16.84 5.83
N GLN A 279 -25.90 17.01 4.81
CA GLN A 279 -27.17 16.30 4.74
C GLN A 279 -26.92 14.86 4.24
N THR A 280 -27.28 13.89 5.05
CA THR A 280 -27.19 12.47 4.76
C THR A 280 -28.37 11.97 3.91
N VAL A 281 -28.17 10.85 3.21
CA VAL A 281 -29.22 10.14 2.47
C VAL A 281 -30.04 9.27 3.44
N LYS A 282 -29.34 8.62 4.38
CA LYS A 282 -29.97 7.86 5.45
C LYS A 282 -30.24 8.77 6.64
N ASP A 283 -31.12 8.34 7.53
CA ASP A 283 -31.33 9.00 8.82
C ASP A 283 -30.15 8.73 9.75
N ILE A 284 -29.14 9.62 9.71
CA ILE A 284 -27.90 9.54 10.49
C ILE A 284 -27.68 10.86 11.20
N HIS A 285 -27.68 10.79 12.54
CA HIS A 285 -27.34 11.92 13.40
C HIS A 285 -25.96 11.68 14.00
N SER A 286 -24.96 12.42 13.54
CA SER A 286 -23.59 12.25 14.03
C SER A 286 -22.82 13.56 14.06
N LEU A 287 -21.89 13.67 15.00
CA LEU A 287 -20.91 14.75 15.09
C LEU A 287 -19.51 14.14 15.03
N THR A 288 -18.71 14.58 14.06
CA THR A 288 -17.31 14.23 13.97
C THR A 288 -16.45 15.45 14.31
N LEU A 289 -15.60 15.31 15.32
CA LEU A 289 -14.59 16.31 15.66
C LEU A 289 -13.22 15.82 15.19
N THR A 290 -12.54 16.64 14.41
CA THR A 290 -11.20 16.34 13.89
C THR A 290 -10.21 17.36 14.41
N PHE A 291 -9.17 16.90 15.09
CA PHE A 291 -8.11 17.72 15.65
C PHE A 291 -6.79 17.45 14.92
N PRO A 292 -6.28 18.42 14.12
CA PRO A 292 -4.95 18.29 13.53
C PRO A 292 -3.87 18.12 14.59
N THR A 293 -2.93 17.22 14.35
CA THR A 293 -1.77 16.96 15.21
C THR A 293 -0.50 16.98 14.37
N PRO A 294 0.67 17.15 14.98
CA PRO A 294 1.93 16.88 14.30
C PRO A 294 2.00 15.46 13.73
N GLU A 295 2.92 15.24 12.82
CA GLU A 295 3.22 13.92 12.26
C GLU A 295 3.41 12.88 13.39
N ASN A 296 2.82 11.69 13.21
CA ASN A 296 2.82 10.64 14.24
C ASN A 296 3.49 9.32 13.79
N ARG A 297 3.82 9.16 12.52
CA ARG A 297 4.41 7.93 11.96
C ARG A 297 5.79 7.63 12.56
N SER A 298 6.60 8.66 12.82
CA SER A 298 7.89 8.53 13.49
C SER A 298 7.76 7.97 14.92
N HIS A 299 6.60 8.16 15.56
CA HIS A 299 6.28 7.67 16.91
C HIS A 299 5.59 6.30 16.93
N TRP A 300 5.71 5.50 15.87
CA TRP A 300 5.02 4.21 15.72
C TRP A 300 5.24 3.21 16.87
N LYS A 301 6.35 3.31 17.61
CA LYS A 301 6.62 2.49 18.80
C LYS A 301 5.83 2.95 20.03
N ALA A 302 5.76 4.26 20.25
CA ALA A 302 5.09 4.87 21.40
C ALA A 302 3.58 5.00 21.19
N LYS A 303 3.13 5.18 19.94
CA LYS A 303 1.71 5.28 19.51
C LYS A 303 0.91 6.30 20.35
N PRO A 304 1.35 7.55 20.49
CA PRO A 304 0.71 8.52 21.42
C PRO A 304 -0.75 8.80 21.05
N ILE A 305 -1.08 8.91 19.75
CA ILE A 305 -2.48 9.12 19.31
C ILE A 305 -3.36 7.92 19.73
N TYR A 306 -2.83 6.71 19.64
CA TYR A 306 -3.57 5.52 20.04
C TYR A 306 -3.90 5.51 21.54
N TYR A 307 -2.93 5.95 22.37
CA TYR A 307 -3.11 6.07 23.81
C TYR A 307 -4.19 7.13 24.15
N ILE A 308 -4.11 8.32 23.54
CA ILE A 308 -5.09 9.39 23.74
C ILE A 308 -6.48 8.95 23.26
N SER A 309 -6.56 8.32 22.10
CA SER A 309 -7.83 7.81 21.56
C SER A 309 -8.47 6.76 22.44
N SER A 310 -7.68 5.89 23.07
CA SER A 310 -8.16 4.90 24.04
C SER A 310 -8.79 5.56 25.29
N LEU A 311 -8.21 6.66 25.78
CA LEU A 311 -8.75 7.41 26.90
C LEU A 311 -10.05 8.16 26.54
N LEU A 312 -10.04 8.83 25.37
CA LEU A 312 -11.21 9.57 24.88
C LEU A 312 -12.40 8.64 24.53
N GLY A 313 -12.10 7.46 23.98
CA GLY A 313 -13.08 6.43 23.64
C GLY A 313 -13.50 5.53 24.80
N TYR A 314 -13.02 5.78 26.04
CA TYR A 314 -13.42 4.99 27.19
C TYR A 314 -14.92 5.18 27.48
N GLU A 315 -15.65 4.08 27.73
CA GLU A 315 -17.10 4.07 27.85
C GLU A 315 -17.61 3.96 29.30
N GLY A 316 -16.73 3.68 30.24
CA GLY A 316 -17.09 3.46 31.64
C GLY A 316 -17.56 4.73 32.36
N LYS A 317 -18.00 4.57 33.62
CA LYS A 317 -18.44 5.67 34.47
C LYS A 317 -17.39 6.78 34.57
N GLY A 318 -17.82 8.04 34.41
CA GLY A 318 -16.96 9.22 34.44
C GLY A 318 -16.32 9.53 33.08
N SER A 319 -16.61 8.76 32.03
CA SER A 319 -16.14 9.04 30.68
C SER A 319 -16.97 10.13 29.97
N LEU A 320 -16.44 10.65 28.87
CA LEU A 320 -17.17 11.58 28.02
C LEU A 320 -18.48 10.96 27.52
N LEU A 321 -18.45 9.70 27.08
CA LEU A 321 -19.65 9.00 26.61
C LEU A 321 -20.68 8.84 27.72
N SER A 322 -20.28 8.48 28.94
CA SER A 322 -21.23 8.35 30.07
C SER A 322 -21.92 9.67 30.37
N TYR A 323 -21.17 10.79 30.35
CA TYR A 323 -21.74 12.13 30.51
C TYR A 323 -22.75 12.50 29.40
N LEU A 324 -22.40 12.24 28.15
CA LEU A 324 -23.28 12.52 26.99
C LEU A 324 -24.55 11.67 27.04
N LYS A 325 -24.46 10.41 27.46
CA LYS A 325 -25.61 9.52 27.69
C LYS A 325 -26.51 10.00 28.82
N GLU A 326 -25.95 10.46 29.93
CA GLU A 326 -26.72 11.04 31.04
C GLU A 326 -27.51 12.29 30.62
N LYS A 327 -26.96 13.07 29.68
CA LYS A 327 -27.60 14.24 29.08
C LYS A 327 -28.66 13.86 28.02
N GLY A 328 -28.70 12.63 27.58
CA GLY A 328 -29.56 12.19 26.49
C GLY A 328 -29.09 12.65 25.09
N TRP A 329 -27.86 13.10 24.95
CA TRP A 329 -27.37 13.69 23.70
C TRP A 329 -26.69 12.69 22.75
N ALA A 330 -26.20 11.58 23.26
CA ALA A 330 -25.48 10.60 22.44
C ALA A 330 -25.86 9.16 22.82
N THR A 331 -25.77 8.28 21.83
CA THR A 331 -25.91 6.83 21.96
C THR A 331 -24.57 6.10 21.91
N GLY A 332 -23.57 6.68 21.24
CA GLY A 332 -22.23 6.11 21.07
C GLY A 332 -21.16 7.16 20.87
N LEU A 333 -19.92 6.78 21.17
CA LEU A 333 -18.72 7.58 20.91
C LEU A 333 -17.56 6.65 20.59
N SER A 334 -16.76 7.03 19.58
CA SER A 334 -15.48 6.39 19.30
C SER A 334 -14.41 7.46 19.08
N ALA A 335 -13.19 7.15 19.44
CA ALA A 335 -12.02 8.01 19.14
C ALA A 335 -10.95 7.18 18.47
N SER A 336 -10.30 7.74 17.46
CA SER A 336 -9.28 7.06 16.67
C SER A 336 -8.30 8.05 16.05
N GLN A 337 -7.19 7.54 15.52
CA GLN A 337 -6.40 8.27 14.55
C GLN A 337 -7.25 8.52 13.31
N GLY A 338 -7.28 9.76 12.84
CA GLY A 338 -7.94 10.15 11.59
C GLY A 338 -6.95 10.07 10.42
N HIS A 339 -6.49 11.22 9.92
CA HIS A 339 -5.46 11.26 8.89
C HIS A 339 -4.10 10.88 9.47
N ASP A 340 -3.30 10.20 8.64
CA ASP A 340 -1.91 9.83 8.96
C ASP A 340 -1.06 10.06 7.71
N LEU A 341 -0.48 11.25 7.60
CA LEU A 341 0.36 11.68 6.50
C LEU A 341 1.80 11.90 6.96
N PRO A 342 2.78 11.93 6.06
CA PRO A 342 4.16 12.24 6.40
C PRO A 342 4.34 13.64 7.01
N THR A 343 3.44 14.58 6.72
CA THR A 343 3.54 15.98 7.17
C THR A 343 2.75 16.24 8.45
N GLU A 344 1.64 15.55 8.64
CA GLU A 344 0.74 15.74 9.78
C GLU A 344 -0.21 14.56 9.98
N SER A 345 -0.76 14.46 11.17
CA SER A 345 -1.78 13.48 11.54
C SER A 345 -3.02 14.17 12.11
N SER A 346 -4.00 13.42 12.52
CA SER A 346 -5.16 13.95 13.26
C SER A 346 -5.74 12.93 14.24
N ILE A 347 -6.42 13.44 15.28
CA ILE A 347 -7.30 12.66 16.14
C ILE A 347 -8.73 12.95 15.69
N MET A 348 -9.53 11.91 15.59
CA MET A 348 -10.93 12.00 15.21
C MET A 348 -11.81 11.39 16.32
N ILE A 349 -12.85 12.13 16.73
CA ILE A 349 -13.86 11.69 17.67
C ILE A 349 -15.20 11.68 16.93
N ASN A 350 -15.82 10.51 16.85
CA ASN A 350 -17.13 10.32 16.25
C ASN A 350 -18.16 10.10 17.35
N ILE A 351 -19.23 10.89 17.35
CA ILE A 351 -20.32 10.84 18.32
C ILE A 351 -21.60 10.53 17.57
N GLN A 352 -22.26 9.46 17.94
CA GLN A 352 -23.61 9.14 17.48
C GLN A 352 -24.61 9.90 18.34
N LEU A 353 -25.33 10.83 17.73
CA LEU A 353 -26.27 11.70 18.41
C LEU A 353 -27.64 11.02 18.56
N THR A 354 -28.44 11.50 19.51
CA THR A 354 -29.86 11.22 19.61
C THR A 354 -30.66 12.15 18.70
N GLU A 355 -31.98 11.97 18.62
CA GLU A 355 -32.89 12.86 17.87
C GLU A 355 -33.19 14.19 18.62
N GLN A 356 -32.70 14.37 19.85
CA GLN A 356 -32.93 15.56 20.68
C GLN A 356 -31.99 16.71 20.33
#